data_7756e098ae4f3f9a61fb45e985ed73ee
#
_entry.id   7756e098ae4f3f9a61fb45e985ed73ee
#
_cell.length_a   1.000
_cell.length_b   1.000
_cell.length_c   1.000
_cell.angle_alpha   90.00
_cell.angle_beta   90.00
_cell.angle_gamma   90.00
#
_symmetry.space_group_name_H-M   'P 1'
#
loop_
_entity.id
_entity.type
_entity.pdbx_description
1 polymer ?
#
loop_
_entity_poly.entity_id
_entity_poly.type
_entity_poly.pdbx_seq_one_letter_code
_entity_poly.pdbx_strand_id
1 'polypeptide(L)'
;MRGMGAAIAALSVAALSMATSVGTVRAEVTAFEGLRLIVGDGRSVENATLVIDGGRIVAAGAVGVTVPDGARRVNLAGKTVMPMLVDVHTHLSQTREGLLRDLRQRAYWGVGAAMNMGMSETEADLELRANPDPSVARVFTAWRGITRPEPGRSTAPFWINSEAEGRAAVDELVRRKVDLVKIWIDDRDGKYAKLTPELYGAVIDEAHKNGVRVTAHIFTLEDAKGALRAGVDAFAHSVRDRDVDDDFITLLKQHPNLVVNPNLPDRGVKADVSWLRGGVSADEMHKVEEANTDRPKQQEFWGIQARNLKKLNGVGTIIVMGTDGNTPWRPHVQMADMVEAGMTPAQVIMASTRNAAEFLRIKDAGTLEDGKSADFIVLDANPMDDITNTRRISAVYLRGVAVDRSKAP
;
A
#
# COMPACT_ATOMS: atom_id res chain seq x y z
N MET A 1 58.32 66.96 -35.72
CA MET A 1 57.57 67.51 -34.58
C MET A 1 56.97 66.40 -33.78
N ARG A 2 57.20 66.46 -32.52
CA ARG A 2 57.02 65.48 -31.45
C ARG A 2 55.65 64.77 -31.40
N GLY A 3 55.63 63.40 -31.41
CA GLY A 3 54.48 62.58 -31.08
C GLY A 3 54.68 61.96 -29.73
N MET A 4 53.71 62.19 -28.85
CA MET A 4 53.67 61.63 -27.50
C MET A 4 53.12 60.24 -27.55
N GLY A 5 53.85 59.22 -27.03
CA GLY A 5 53.36 57.87 -26.81
C GLY A 5 52.58 57.78 -25.52
N ALA A 6 51.44 57.17 -25.58
CA ALA A 6 50.62 56.77 -24.41
C ALA A 6 50.90 55.33 -24.06
N ALA A 7 51.41 55.09 -22.86
CA ALA A 7 51.58 53.74 -22.29
C ALA A 7 50.23 53.23 -21.68
N ILE A 8 49.79 52.11 -22.15
CA ILE A 8 48.62 51.40 -21.56
C ILE A 8 49.17 50.41 -20.54
N ALA A 9 48.86 50.66 -19.27
CA ALA A 9 49.11 49.71 -18.17
C ALA A 9 47.98 48.66 -18.12
N ALA A 10 48.33 47.38 -18.34
CA ALA A 10 47.43 46.24 -18.18
C ALA A 10 47.37 45.87 -16.70
N LEU A 11 46.22 46.07 -16.06
CA LEU A 11 45.93 45.49 -14.74
C LEU A 11 45.46 44.05 -14.92
N SER A 12 46.28 43.11 -14.47
CA SER A 12 45.90 41.69 -14.34
C SER A 12 45.10 41.49 -13.06
N VAL A 13 43.79 41.25 -13.17
CA VAL A 13 42.94 40.83 -12.07
C VAL A 13 43.05 39.32 -11.96
N ALA A 14 43.75 38.83 -10.92
CA ALA A 14 43.77 37.42 -10.57
C ALA A 14 42.43 37.06 -9.86
N ALA A 15 41.54 36.37 -10.56
CA ALA A 15 40.32 35.80 -9.98
C ALA A 15 40.70 34.57 -9.16
N LEU A 16 40.65 34.68 -7.83
CA LEU A 16 40.81 33.57 -6.89
C LEU A 16 39.51 32.78 -6.85
N SER A 17 39.43 31.70 -7.61
CA SER A 17 38.28 30.75 -7.57
C SER A 17 38.32 29.97 -6.25
N MET A 18 37.56 30.39 -5.26
CA MET A 18 37.24 29.54 -4.12
C MET A 18 36.31 28.42 -4.59
N ALA A 19 36.86 27.24 -4.84
CA ALA A 19 36.07 26.02 -4.98
C ALA A 19 35.53 25.66 -3.59
N THR A 20 34.27 26.02 -3.33
CA THR A 20 33.52 25.46 -2.20
C THR A 20 33.26 24.00 -2.51
N SER A 21 34.04 23.10 -1.94
CA SER A 21 33.71 21.68 -1.92
C SER A 21 32.40 21.53 -1.11
N VAL A 22 31.29 21.39 -1.80
CA VAL A 22 30.04 20.86 -1.18
C VAL A 22 30.36 19.42 -0.85
N GLY A 23 30.82 19.19 0.38
CA GLY A 23 30.95 17.82 0.91
C GLY A 23 29.56 17.19 0.84
N THR A 24 29.43 16.17 0.01
CA THR A 24 28.25 15.28 0.07
C THR A 24 28.21 14.71 1.48
N VAL A 25 27.24 15.14 2.28
CA VAL A 25 26.94 14.49 3.57
C VAL A 25 26.53 13.05 3.20
N ARG A 26 27.47 12.13 3.30
CA ARG A 26 27.18 10.71 3.14
C ARG A 26 26.24 10.35 4.29
N ALA A 27 25.10 9.73 3.96
CA ALA A 27 24.21 9.23 4.99
C ALA A 27 25.01 8.31 5.91
N GLU A 28 24.88 8.50 7.21
CA GLU A 28 25.60 7.72 8.24
C GLU A 28 25.11 6.27 8.21
N VAL A 29 26.04 5.33 8.04
CA VAL A 29 25.72 3.90 8.17
C VAL A 29 25.16 3.65 9.58
N THR A 30 24.01 3.01 9.67
CA THR A 30 23.37 2.69 10.96
C THR A 30 23.12 1.20 11.07
N ALA A 31 23.55 0.61 12.20
CA ALA A 31 23.28 -0.77 12.57
C ALA A 31 22.28 -0.83 13.72
N PHE A 32 21.18 -1.55 13.52
CA PHE A 32 20.19 -1.87 14.53
C PHE A 32 20.44 -3.29 15.02
N GLU A 33 20.65 -3.46 16.33
CA GLU A 33 21.21 -4.71 16.88
C GLU A 33 20.30 -5.30 17.98
N GLY A 34 20.35 -6.63 18.10
CA GLY A 34 19.68 -7.38 19.18
C GLY A 34 18.16 -7.53 18.97
N LEU A 35 17.67 -7.24 17.79
CA LEU A 35 16.23 -7.23 17.47
C LEU A 35 15.73 -8.61 17.05
N ARG A 36 14.41 -8.82 17.12
CA ARG A 36 13.72 -9.83 16.29
C ARG A 36 13.46 -9.22 14.92
N LEU A 37 13.94 -9.87 13.86
CA LEU A 37 13.71 -9.46 12.49
C LEU A 37 12.60 -10.33 11.86
N ILE A 38 11.48 -9.73 11.48
CA ILE A 38 10.49 -10.35 10.61
C ILE A 38 10.83 -9.92 9.18
N VAL A 39 11.24 -10.88 8.34
CA VAL A 39 11.72 -10.59 6.98
C VAL A 39 10.59 -10.10 6.07
N GLY A 40 9.36 -10.58 6.29
CA GLY A 40 8.18 -10.26 5.46
C GLY A 40 7.77 -11.40 4.53
N ASP A 41 8.54 -12.48 4.46
CA ASP A 41 8.31 -13.67 3.63
C ASP A 41 7.87 -14.91 4.43
N GLY A 42 7.49 -14.71 5.68
CA GLY A 42 7.13 -15.76 6.63
C GLY A 42 8.27 -16.16 7.58
N ARG A 43 9.52 -15.74 7.31
CA ARG A 43 10.67 -15.99 8.19
C ARG A 43 10.78 -14.93 9.29
N SER A 44 11.25 -15.36 10.46
CA SER A 44 11.74 -14.47 11.52
C SER A 44 13.11 -14.93 12.03
N VAL A 45 13.93 -13.95 12.45
CA VAL A 45 15.29 -14.17 12.94
C VAL A 45 15.44 -13.50 14.30
N GLU A 46 15.78 -14.29 15.33
CA GLU A 46 16.02 -13.78 16.67
C GLU A 46 17.42 -13.20 16.79
N ASN A 47 17.59 -12.21 17.69
CA ASN A 47 18.84 -11.55 17.95
C ASN A 47 19.58 -11.11 16.67
N ALA A 48 18.82 -10.53 15.77
CA ALA A 48 19.28 -10.09 14.45
C ALA A 48 19.96 -8.73 14.49
N THR A 49 20.72 -8.46 13.44
CA THR A 49 21.27 -7.14 13.10
C THR A 49 20.75 -6.73 11.73
N LEU A 50 20.30 -5.46 11.63
CA LEU A 50 19.90 -4.80 10.39
C LEU A 50 20.82 -3.60 10.16
N VAL A 51 21.56 -3.58 9.06
CA VAL A 51 22.47 -2.49 8.70
C VAL A 51 21.91 -1.73 7.50
N ILE A 52 21.83 -0.41 7.62
CA ILE A 52 21.38 0.48 6.54
C ILE A 52 22.46 1.50 6.17
N ASP A 53 22.56 1.81 4.88
CA ASP A 53 23.39 2.86 4.30
C ASP A 53 22.62 3.56 3.18
N GLY A 54 22.60 4.89 3.18
CA GLY A 54 21.97 5.70 2.13
C GLY A 54 20.49 5.36 1.84
N GLY A 55 19.74 4.93 2.86
CA GLY A 55 18.32 4.56 2.71
C GLY A 55 18.09 3.14 2.18
N ARG A 56 19.16 2.32 2.08
CA ARG A 56 19.12 0.92 1.65
C ARG A 56 19.56 -0.02 2.77
N ILE A 57 19.00 -1.21 2.79
CA ILE A 57 19.50 -2.32 3.61
C ILE A 57 20.75 -2.87 2.93
N VAL A 58 21.86 -2.88 3.66
CA VAL A 58 23.14 -3.42 3.16
C VAL A 58 23.48 -4.75 3.78
N ALA A 59 22.89 -5.07 4.92
CA ALA A 59 22.96 -6.41 5.51
C ALA A 59 21.81 -6.61 6.51
N ALA A 60 21.22 -7.81 6.53
CA ALA A 60 20.19 -8.19 7.48
C ALA A 60 20.29 -9.68 7.82
N GLY A 61 20.29 -10.04 9.10
CA GLY A 61 20.34 -11.44 9.49
C GLY A 61 20.69 -11.69 10.95
N ALA A 62 21.00 -12.96 11.23
CA ALA A 62 21.42 -13.44 12.54
C ALA A 62 22.78 -12.89 12.99
N VAL A 63 23.22 -13.28 14.16
CA VAL A 63 24.57 -12.99 14.68
C VAL A 63 25.64 -13.33 13.63
N GLY A 64 26.56 -12.36 13.38
CA GLY A 64 27.63 -12.50 12.38
C GLY A 64 27.50 -11.56 11.19
N VAL A 65 26.45 -10.76 11.13
CA VAL A 65 26.35 -9.65 10.17
C VAL A 65 27.50 -8.67 10.42
N THR A 66 28.29 -8.40 9.38
CA THR A 66 29.40 -7.44 9.47
C THR A 66 28.84 -6.03 9.57
N VAL A 67 29.16 -5.35 10.67
CA VAL A 67 28.83 -3.94 10.87
C VAL A 67 30.08 -3.13 10.52
N PRO A 68 30.02 -2.18 9.55
CA PRO A 68 31.14 -1.34 9.19
C PRO A 68 31.69 -0.52 10.37
N ASP A 69 33.01 -0.30 10.39
CA ASP A 69 33.62 0.60 11.37
C ASP A 69 33.06 2.00 11.25
N GLY A 70 32.79 2.64 12.41
CA GLY A 70 32.20 3.97 12.48
C GLY A 70 30.70 4.04 12.24
N ALA A 71 30.01 2.90 12.03
CA ALA A 71 28.55 2.87 11.93
C ALA A 71 27.90 3.26 13.27
N ARG A 72 26.85 4.06 13.22
CA ARG A 72 26.00 4.36 14.37
C ARG A 72 25.28 3.09 14.82
N ARG A 73 25.44 2.71 16.08
CA ARG A 73 24.80 1.52 16.66
C ARG A 73 23.55 1.90 17.45
N VAL A 74 22.45 1.22 17.18
CA VAL A 74 21.15 1.39 17.86
C VAL A 74 20.75 0.05 18.47
N ASN A 75 20.72 0.00 19.81
CA ASN A 75 20.27 -1.20 20.50
C ASN A 75 18.74 -1.33 20.42
N LEU A 76 18.26 -2.41 19.84
CA LEU A 76 16.83 -2.77 19.74
C LEU A 76 16.53 -4.11 20.44
N ALA A 77 17.32 -4.48 21.45
CA ALA A 77 17.04 -5.67 22.25
C ALA A 77 15.60 -5.66 22.80
N GLY A 78 14.87 -6.77 22.60
CA GLY A 78 13.48 -6.91 23.00
C GLY A 78 12.46 -6.27 22.03
N LYS A 79 12.91 -5.58 21.00
CA LYS A 79 12.05 -5.03 19.94
C LYS A 79 11.92 -5.98 18.76
N THR A 80 10.83 -5.80 18.00
CA THR A 80 10.63 -6.49 16.73
C THR A 80 10.68 -5.47 15.57
N VAL A 81 11.39 -5.82 14.51
CA VAL A 81 11.45 -5.02 13.28
C VAL A 81 10.78 -5.80 12.15
N MET A 82 9.91 -5.15 11.40
CA MET A 82 9.22 -5.73 10.25
C MET A 82 9.16 -4.72 9.09
N PRO A 83 8.94 -5.18 7.83
CA PRO A 83 8.73 -4.25 6.71
C PRO A 83 7.56 -3.32 6.95
N MET A 84 7.58 -2.11 6.36
CA MET A 84 6.40 -1.25 6.33
C MET A 84 5.26 -1.94 5.58
N LEU A 85 4.04 -1.63 6.01
CA LEU A 85 2.81 -2.11 5.40
C LEU A 85 2.60 -1.49 4.01
N VAL A 86 1.94 -2.23 3.14
CA VAL A 86 1.47 -1.77 1.82
C VAL A 86 -0.05 -1.92 1.79
N ASP A 87 -0.76 -0.81 1.62
CA ASP A 87 -2.22 -0.77 1.50
C ASP A 87 -2.62 -0.73 0.01
N VAL A 88 -3.09 -1.86 -0.51
CA VAL A 88 -3.36 -2.00 -1.95
C VAL A 88 -4.73 -1.45 -2.38
N HIS A 89 -5.52 -0.89 -1.47
CA HIS A 89 -6.83 -0.34 -1.80
C HIS A 89 -7.20 0.84 -0.90
N THR A 90 -7.00 2.03 -1.39
CA THR A 90 -7.34 3.27 -0.69
C THR A 90 -8.12 4.22 -1.59
N HIS A 91 -8.77 5.22 -0.99
CA HIS A 91 -9.39 6.35 -1.67
C HIS A 91 -8.85 7.65 -1.05
N LEU A 92 -7.78 8.16 -1.66
CA LEU A 92 -7.01 9.29 -1.14
C LEU A 92 -7.60 10.64 -1.55
N SER A 93 -7.18 11.69 -0.87
CA SER A 93 -7.57 13.07 -1.17
C SER A 93 -7.23 13.47 -2.61
N GLN A 94 -8.08 14.34 -3.19
CA GLN A 94 -7.99 14.73 -4.59
C GLN A 94 -7.05 15.92 -4.84
N THR A 95 -6.65 16.65 -3.80
CA THR A 95 -5.69 17.75 -3.93
C THR A 95 -4.28 17.28 -3.57
N ARG A 96 -3.24 17.87 -4.17
CA ARG A 96 -1.85 17.55 -3.86
C ARG A 96 -1.54 17.70 -2.37
N GLU A 97 -2.02 18.77 -1.73
CA GLU A 97 -1.81 19.01 -0.30
C GLU A 97 -2.48 17.93 0.56
N GLY A 98 -3.76 17.64 0.28
CA GLY A 98 -4.50 16.58 0.96
C GLY A 98 -3.86 15.21 0.78
N LEU A 99 -3.43 14.89 -0.43
CA LEU A 99 -2.74 13.64 -0.74
C LEU A 99 -1.42 13.49 0.04
N LEU A 100 -0.59 14.54 0.09
CA LEU A 100 0.64 14.54 0.88
C LEU A 100 0.36 14.37 2.38
N ARG A 101 -0.69 15.02 2.90
CA ARG A 101 -1.14 14.82 4.28
C ARG A 101 -1.54 13.37 4.53
N ASP A 102 -2.39 12.80 3.67
CA ASP A 102 -2.84 11.41 3.79
C ASP A 102 -1.66 10.42 3.79
N LEU A 103 -0.66 10.66 2.94
CA LEU A 103 0.53 9.81 2.85
C LEU A 103 1.49 9.98 4.03
N ARG A 104 1.58 11.19 4.65
CA ARG A 104 2.30 11.38 5.92
C ARG A 104 1.63 10.64 7.07
N GLN A 105 0.30 10.75 7.15
CA GLN A 105 -0.48 10.02 8.17
C GLN A 105 -0.30 8.50 8.02
N ARG A 106 -0.26 7.98 6.80
CA ARG A 106 0.03 6.57 6.56
C ARG A 106 1.44 6.18 6.99
N ALA A 107 2.45 6.97 6.65
CA ALA A 107 3.82 6.75 7.12
C ALA A 107 3.91 6.76 8.65
N TYR A 108 3.22 7.68 9.33
CA TYR A 108 3.11 7.71 10.79
C TYR A 108 2.60 6.38 11.36
N TRP A 109 1.63 5.73 10.70
CA TRP A 109 1.07 4.43 11.08
C TRP A 109 1.80 3.24 10.45
N GLY A 110 3.01 3.44 9.91
CA GLY A 110 3.85 2.35 9.39
C GLY A 110 3.45 1.85 8.00
N VAL A 111 2.65 2.60 7.25
CA VAL A 111 2.31 2.27 5.85
C VAL A 111 3.27 2.98 4.90
N GLY A 112 4.07 2.21 4.16
CA GLY A 112 5.12 2.74 3.26
C GLY A 112 4.66 2.96 1.82
N ALA A 113 3.54 2.35 1.43
CA ALA A 113 2.95 2.51 0.11
C ALA A 113 1.43 2.35 0.15
N ALA A 114 0.73 3.11 -0.70
CA ALA A 114 -0.73 3.08 -0.83
C ALA A 114 -1.15 3.14 -2.29
N MET A 115 -2.19 2.36 -2.65
CA MET A 115 -2.80 2.33 -3.97
C MET A 115 -4.11 3.11 -3.98
N ASN A 116 -4.18 4.24 -4.71
CA ASN A 116 -5.41 5.00 -4.93
C ASN A 116 -6.27 4.31 -6.00
N MET A 117 -7.48 3.82 -5.60
CA MET A 117 -8.17 2.77 -6.33
C MET A 117 -9.35 3.29 -7.17
N GLY A 118 -9.03 4.09 -8.21
CA GLY A 118 -9.95 4.31 -9.32
C GLY A 118 -11.01 5.41 -9.14
N MET A 119 -10.90 6.24 -8.09
CA MET A 119 -11.85 7.32 -7.80
C MET A 119 -11.22 8.71 -7.91
N SER A 120 -10.11 8.87 -8.66
CA SER A 120 -9.46 10.16 -8.84
C SER A 120 -10.23 11.04 -9.81
N GLU A 121 -10.48 12.28 -9.42
CA GLU A 121 -11.10 13.33 -10.24
C GLU A 121 -10.04 14.32 -10.78
N THR A 122 -8.83 14.27 -10.23
CA THR A 122 -7.70 15.14 -10.57
C THR A 122 -6.49 14.31 -11.01
N GLU A 123 -5.39 14.97 -11.36
CA GLU A 123 -4.13 14.31 -11.72
C GLU A 123 -3.10 14.29 -10.57
N ALA A 124 -3.50 14.72 -9.36
CA ALA A 124 -2.59 14.88 -8.23
C ALA A 124 -1.84 13.60 -7.85
N ASP A 125 -2.51 12.44 -7.92
CA ASP A 125 -1.90 11.13 -7.64
C ASP A 125 -0.96 10.67 -8.77
N LEU A 126 -1.31 10.92 -10.03
CA LEU A 126 -0.44 10.66 -11.19
C LEU A 126 0.84 11.52 -11.14
N GLU A 127 0.69 12.81 -10.82
CA GLU A 127 1.81 13.75 -10.68
C GLU A 127 2.75 13.37 -9.54
N LEU A 128 2.19 13.04 -8.37
CA LEU A 128 2.98 12.65 -7.20
C LEU A 128 3.65 11.29 -7.42
N ARG A 129 2.99 10.35 -8.10
CA ARG A 129 3.58 9.07 -8.49
C ARG A 129 4.76 9.26 -9.47
N ALA A 130 4.64 10.18 -10.42
CA ALA A 130 5.70 10.49 -11.37
C ALA A 130 6.89 11.23 -10.73
N ASN A 131 6.63 12.05 -9.71
CA ASN A 131 7.60 12.85 -8.98
C ASN A 131 7.44 12.60 -7.46
N PRO A 132 7.91 11.46 -6.95
CA PRO A 132 7.65 11.04 -5.57
C PRO A 132 8.34 11.99 -4.56
N ASP A 133 7.60 12.32 -3.50
CA ASP A 133 8.16 12.96 -2.32
C ASP A 133 8.78 11.88 -1.41
N PRO A 134 10.10 11.92 -1.14
CA PRO A 134 10.75 10.90 -0.32
C PRO A 134 10.37 10.97 1.16
N SER A 135 9.69 12.00 1.63
CA SER A 135 9.32 12.17 3.04
C SER A 135 7.97 11.52 3.39
N VAL A 136 7.24 10.99 2.40
CA VAL A 136 5.91 10.39 2.59
C VAL A 136 5.83 8.97 2.05
N ALA A 137 4.76 8.23 2.36
CA ALA A 137 4.48 6.94 1.74
C ALA A 137 4.41 7.06 0.21
N ARG A 138 4.79 5.99 -0.50
CA ARG A 138 4.69 5.94 -1.97
C ARG A 138 3.21 5.88 -2.38
N VAL A 139 2.85 6.56 -3.45
CA VAL A 139 1.52 6.45 -4.05
C VAL A 139 1.58 5.67 -5.36
N PHE A 140 0.63 4.78 -5.53
CA PHE A 140 0.28 4.06 -6.76
C PHE A 140 -1.15 4.41 -7.12
N THR A 141 -1.54 4.29 -8.38
CA THR A 141 -2.88 4.75 -8.78
C THR A 141 -3.47 3.98 -9.96
N ALA A 142 -4.77 3.69 -9.86
CA ALA A 142 -5.63 3.33 -10.97
C ALA A 142 -6.25 4.57 -11.64
N TRP A 143 -6.00 5.76 -11.08
CA TRP A 143 -6.58 7.04 -11.47
C TRP A 143 -8.11 6.98 -11.53
N ARG A 144 -8.69 6.86 -12.70
CA ARG A 144 -10.13 6.67 -12.92
C ARG A 144 -10.41 5.20 -13.22
N GLY A 145 -11.36 4.61 -12.54
CA GLY A 145 -11.80 3.25 -12.87
C GLY A 145 -12.88 3.27 -13.96
N ILE A 146 -13.44 2.10 -14.27
CA ILE A 146 -14.44 1.93 -15.33
C ILE A 146 -15.68 1.25 -14.75
N THR A 147 -16.86 1.80 -15.03
CA THR A 147 -18.16 1.26 -14.61
C THR A 147 -19.26 1.57 -15.63
N ARG A 148 -20.46 1.04 -15.41
CA ARG A 148 -21.68 1.54 -16.07
C ARG A 148 -22.06 2.90 -15.50
N PRO A 149 -22.89 3.70 -16.20
CA PRO A 149 -23.41 4.96 -15.66
C PRO A 149 -24.13 4.77 -14.32
N GLU A 150 -23.68 5.53 -13.31
CA GLU A 150 -24.28 5.59 -11.96
C GLU A 150 -24.72 7.05 -11.67
N PRO A 151 -25.80 7.55 -12.28
CA PRO A 151 -26.23 8.93 -12.12
C PRO A 151 -26.52 9.30 -10.67
N GLY A 152 -25.95 10.45 -10.23
CA GLY A 152 -26.11 10.95 -8.85
C GLY A 152 -25.18 10.32 -7.83
N ARG A 153 -24.24 9.43 -8.25
CA ARG A 153 -23.24 8.85 -7.34
C ARG A 153 -21.87 9.49 -7.51
N SER A 154 -21.17 9.23 -8.60
CA SER A 154 -19.85 9.82 -8.88
C SER A 154 -19.56 9.79 -10.37
N THR A 155 -18.94 10.86 -10.87
CA THR A 155 -18.44 10.98 -12.24
C THR A 155 -16.94 10.71 -12.35
N ALA A 156 -16.26 10.36 -11.25
CA ALA A 156 -14.84 10.03 -11.25
C ALA A 156 -14.51 8.87 -12.18
N PRO A 157 -15.22 7.70 -12.17
CA PRO A 157 -14.99 6.62 -13.11
C PRO A 157 -15.39 6.98 -14.54
N PHE A 158 -14.79 6.32 -15.51
CA PHE A 158 -15.30 6.28 -16.88
C PHE A 158 -16.63 5.51 -16.92
N TRP A 159 -17.66 6.11 -17.46
CA TRP A 159 -18.93 5.46 -17.72
C TRP A 159 -18.93 4.90 -19.14
N ILE A 160 -19.19 3.60 -19.29
CA ILE A 160 -19.18 2.93 -20.58
C ILE A 160 -20.52 2.23 -20.85
N ASN A 161 -20.95 2.25 -22.10
CA ASN A 161 -22.16 1.59 -22.59
C ASN A 161 -21.88 0.59 -23.72
N SER A 162 -20.66 0.60 -24.27
CA SER A 162 -20.22 -0.26 -25.35
C SER A 162 -18.80 -0.78 -25.11
N GLU A 163 -18.44 -1.87 -25.80
CA GLU A 163 -17.07 -2.41 -25.79
C GLU A 163 -16.06 -1.38 -26.33
N ALA A 164 -16.43 -0.63 -27.35
CA ALA A 164 -15.58 0.41 -27.95
C ALA A 164 -15.25 1.52 -26.92
N GLU A 165 -16.24 1.96 -26.14
CA GLU A 165 -16.00 2.91 -25.03
C GLU A 165 -15.12 2.31 -23.94
N GLY A 166 -15.28 1.02 -23.63
CA GLY A 166 -14.44 0.30 -22.68
C GLY A 166 -12.97 0.27 -23.12
N ARG A 167 -12.70 -0.09 -24.38
CA ARG A 167 -11.34 -0.10 -24.95
C ARG A 167 -10.75 1.31 -24.97
N ALA A 168 -11.50 2.32 -25.39
CA ALA A 168 -11.04 3.72 -25.38
C ALA A 168 -10.71 4.23 -23.96
N ALA A 169 -11.47 3.83 -22.94
CA ALA A 169 -11.16 4.14 -21.56
C ALA A 169 -9.84 3.49 -21.11
N VAL A 170 -9.58 2.23 -21.48
CA VAL A 170 -8.31 1.56 -21.21
C VAL A 170 -7.15 2.27 -21.91
N ASP A 171 -7.30 2.65 -23.18
CA ASP A 171 -6.25 3.38 -23.93
C ASP A 171 -5.88 4.70 -23.24
N GLU A 172 -6.87 5.42 -22.67
CA GLU A 172 -6.60 6.63 -21.87
C GLU A 172 -5.79 6.29 -20.61
N LEU A 173 -6.19 5.24 -19.86
CA LEU A 173 -5.51 4.80 -18.67
C LEU A 173 -4.05 4.37 -18.95
N VAL A 174 -3.83 3.67 -20.06
CA VAL A 174 -2.49 3.26 -20.53
C VAL A 174 -1.63 4.49 -20.86
N ARG A 175 -2.19 5.49 -21.55
CA ARG A 175 -1.49 6.76 -21.85
C ARG A 175 -1.09 7.50 -20.56
N ARG A 176 -1.91 7.42 -19.51
CA ARG A 176 -1.65 7.98 -18.17
C ARG A 176 -0.70 7.13 -17.36
N LYS A 177 -0.31 5.95 -17.85
CA LYS A 177 0.62 5.02 -17.19
C LYS A 177 0.14 4.60 -15.79
N VAL A 178 -1.15 4.30 -15.65
CA VAL A 178 -1.69 3.78 -14.39
C VAL A 178 -1.02 2.47 -13.99
N ASP A 179 -1.03 2.13 -12.71
CA ASP A 179 -0.41 0.91 -12.20
C ASP A 179 -1.26 -0.34 -12.47
N LEU A 180 -2.59 -0.15 -12.54
CA LEU A 180 -3.58 -1.15 -12.93
C LEU A 180 -4.89 -0.47 -13.34
N VAL A 181 -5.76 -1.23 -14.01
CA VAL A 181 -7.13 -0.81 -14.33
C VAL A 181 -8.08 -1.29 -13.24
N LYS A 182 -8.95 -0.41 -12.74
CA LYS A 182 -10.03 -0.74 -11.80
C LYS A 182 -11.36 -0.79 -12.53
N ILE A 183 -12.14 -1.85 -12.30
CA ILE A 183 -13.53 -1.95 -12.77
C ILE A 183 -14.49 -2.21 -11.62
N TRP A 184 -15.78 -1.82 -11.79
CA TRP A 184 -16.86 -2.17 -10.86
C TRP A 184 -17.90 -3.02 -11.56
N ILE A 185 -18.10 -4.25 -11.06
CA ILE A 185 -19.15 -5.19 -11.48
C ILE A 185 -20.14 -5.25 -10.31
N ASP A 186 -20.99 -4.24 -10.21
CA ASP A 186 -21.92 -4.09 -9.09
C ASP A 186 -23.12 -3.25 -9.56
N ASP A 187 -24.33 -3.70 -9.24
CA ASP A 187 -25.59 -3.02 -9.58
C ASP A 187 -26.13 -2.15 -8.44
N ARG A 188 -25.45 -2.12 -7.30
CA ARG A 188 -25.82 -1.37 -6.10
C ARG A 188 -27.22 -1.74 -5.62
N ASP A 189 -27.46 -3.03 -5.36
CA ASP A 189 -28.75 -3.59 -4.98
C ASP A 189 -29.84 -3.34 -6.05
N GLY A 190 -29.47 -3.50 -7.34
CA GLY A 190 -30.38 -3.34 -8.47
C GLY A 190 -30.70 -1.89 -8.85
N LYS A 191 -30.00 -0.91 -8.25
CA LYS A 191 -30.23 0.51 -8.52
C LYS A 191 -29.70 0.96 -9.89
N TYR A 192 -28.63 0.36 -10.36
CA TYR A 192 -27.97 0.68 -11.63
C TYR A 192 -27.72 -0.58 -12.47
N ALA A 193 -27.60 -0.40 -13.78
CA ALA A 193 -27.07 -1.46 -14.63
C ALA A 193 -25.60 -1.67 -14.33
N LYS A 194 -25.13 -2.93 -14.20
CA LYS A 194 -23.73 -3.26 -14.01
C LYS A 194 -23.03 -3.59 -15.34
N LEU A 195 -21.70 -3.63 -15.32
CA LEU A 195 -20.91 -4.12 -16.45
C LEU A 195 -21.32 -5.56 -16.79
N THR A 196 -21.65 -5.80 -18.08
CA THR A 196 -21.94 -7.15 -18.56
C THR A 196 -20.66 -7.91 -18.87
N PRO A 197 -20.70 -9.26 -19.03
CA PRO A 197 -19.54 -10.05 -19.44
C PRO A 197 -18.82 -9.54 -20.70
N GLU A 198 -19.57 -9.06 -21.68
CA GLU A 198 -19.03 -8.50 -22.92
C GLU A 198 -18.24 -7.21 -22.61
N LEU A 199 -18.81 -6.32 -21.81
CA LEU A 199 -18.18 -5.03 -21.47
C LEU A 199 -16.91 -5.21 -20.65
N TYR A 200 -16.98 -5.96 -19.53
CA TYR A 200 -15.77 -6.14 -18.73
C TYR A 200 -14.74 -7.06 -19.43
N GLY A 201 -15.19 -8.01 -20.27
CA GLY A 201 -14.30 -8.81 -21.10
C GLY A 201 -13.52 -7.97 -22.10
N ALA A 202 -14.16 -6.99 -22.77
CA ALA A 202 -13.49 -6.06 -23.67
C ALA A 202 -12.46 -5.18 -22.95
N VAL A 203 -12.78 -4.71 -21.71
CA VAL A 203 -11.86 -3.95 -20.87
C VAL A 203 -10.64 -4.79 -20.47
N ILE A 204 -10.85 -6.03 -20.01
CA ILE A 204 -9.77 -6.95 -19.61
C ILE A 204 -8.87 -7.28 -20.79
N ASP A 205 -9.45 -7.63 -21.93
CA ASP A 205 -8.72 -7.94 -23.18
C ASP A 205 -7.84 -6.76 -23.61
N GLU A 206 -8.38 -5.53 -23.62
CA GLU A 206 -7.61 -4.35 -24.02
C GLU A 206 -6.50 -4.01 -23.03
N ALA A 207 -6.78 -4.12 -21.71
CA ALA A 207 -5.77 -3.91 -20.68
C ALA A 207 -4.62 -4.92 -20.84
N HIS A 208 -4.91 -6.19 -21.06
CA HIS A 208 -3.91 -7.25 -21.24
C HIS A 208 -3.07 -7.06 -22.50
N LYS A 209 -3.65 -6.63 -23.63
CA LYS A 209 -2.90 -6.27 -24.85
C LYS A 209 -1.84 -5.20 -24.57
N ASN A 210 -2.12 -4.30 -23.64
CA ASN A 210 -1.21 -3.24 -23.23
C ASN A 210 -0.34 -3.61 -22.02
N GLY A 211 -0.37 -4.85 -21.52
CA GLY A 211 0.44 -5.34 -20.39
C GLY A 211 0.00 -4.78 -19.01
N VAL A 212 -1.22 -4.24 -18.94
CA VAL A 212 -1.80 -3.68 -17.70
C VAL A 212 -2.78 -4.69 -17.10
N ARG A 213 -2.69 -4.89 -15.77
CA ARG A 213 -3.58 -5.78 -15.02
C ARG A 213 -4.90 -5.10 -14.68
N VAL A 214 -5.94 -5.92 -14.50
CA VAL A 214 -7.27 -5.47 -14.11
C VAL A 214 -7.63 -5.98 -12.73
N THR A 215 -8.13 -5.10 -11.86
CA THR A 215 -8.75 -5.47 -10.58
C THR A 215 -10.24 -5.14 -10.59
N ALA A 216 -11.06 -6.07 -10.14
CA ALA A 216 -12.51 -5.92 -10.13
C ALA A 216 -13.06 -5.72 -8.71
N HIS A 217 -13.88 -4.68 -8.53
CA HIS A 217 -14.88 -4.68 -7.47
C HIS A 217 -15.98 -5.66 -7.87
N ILE A 218 -16.25 -6.62 -7.02
CA ILE A 218 -17.33 -7.58 -7.16
C ILE A 218 -18.18 -7.56 -5.88
N PHE A 219 -19.42 -7.98 -5.96
CA PHE A 219 -20.29 -8.18 -4.81
C PHE A 219 -20.78 -9.62 -4.74
N THR A 220 -21.34 -10.13 -5.83
CA THR A 220 -21.95 -11.46 -5.88
C THR A 220 -20.97 -12.56 -6.29
N LEU A 221 -21.27 -13.78 -5.91
CA LEU A 221 -20.53 -14.97 -6.33
C LEU A 221 -20.55 -15.14 -7.85
N GLU A 222 -21.68 -14.84 -8.49
CA GLU A 222 -21.82 -14.98 -9.95
C GLU A 222 -20.95 -13.96 -10.71
N ASP A 223 -20.87 -12.72 -10.20
CA ASP A 223 -19.97 -11.70 -10.78
C ASP A 223 -18.50 -12.11 -10.65
N ALA A 224 -18.13 -12.70 -9.50
CA ALA A 224 -16.78 -13.23 -9.29
C ALA A 224 -16.46 -14.36 -10.29
N LYS A 225 -17.37 -15.31 -10.49
CA LYS A 225 -17.22 -16.40 -11.47
C LYS A 225 -17.10 -15.85 -12.90
N GLY A 226 -17.94 -14.87 -13.25
CA GLY A 226 -17.91 -14.22 -14.56
C GLY A 226 -16.59 -13.51 -14.82
N ALA A 227 -16.11 -12.70 -13.87
CA ALA A 227 -14.83 -11.99 -13.96
C ALA A 227 -13.63 -12.95 -14.08
N LEU A 228 -13.63 -14.07 -13.32
CA LEU A 228 -12.59 -15.11 -13.46
C LEU A 228 -12.56 -15.71 -14.86
N ARG A 229 -13.72 -16.07 -15.42
CA ARG A 229 -13.81 -16.60 -16.80
C ARG A 229 -13.32 -15.61 -17.85
N ALA A 230 -13.48 -14.31 -17.59
CA ALA A 230 -12.96 -13.25 -18.45
C ALA A 230 -11.46 -12.97 -18.24
N GLY A 231 -10.81 -13.62 -17.27
CA GLY A 231 -9.37 -13.51 -17.04
C GLY A 231 -8.94 -12.34 -16.16
N VAL A 232 -9.78 -11.86 -15.24
CA VAL A 232 -9.40 -10.79 -14.30
C VAL A 232 -8.17 -11.20 -13.48
N ASP A 233 -7.27 -10.24 -13.21
CA ASP A 233 -6.01 -10.49 -12.48
C ASP A 233 -6.17 -10.39 -10.96
N ALA A 234 -7.15 -9.60 -10.49
CA ALA A 234 -7.36 -9.43 -9.07
C ALA A 234 -8.80 -9.09 -8.70
N PHE A 235 -9.19 -9.46 -7.48
CA PHE A 235 -10.40 -8.95 -6.84
C PHE A 235 -10.04 -7.88 -5.80
N ALA A 236 -10.70 -6.73 -5.90
CA ALA A 236 -10.58 -5.64 -4.94
C ALA A 236 -11.40 -5.87 -3.66
N HIS A 237 -12.27 -6.86 -3.69
CA HIS A 237 -13.10 -7.34 -2.58
C HIS A 237 -13.33 -8.84 -2.72
N SER A 238 -13.66 -9.52 -1.61
CA SER A 238 -14.16 -10.89 -1.63
C SER A 238 -15.64 -10.92 -2.05
N VAL A 239 -16.17 -12.13 -2.34
CA VAL A 239 -17.62 -12.38 -2.49
C VAL A 239 -18.31 -12.00 -1.18
N ARG A 240 -19.41 -11.25 -1.29
CA ARG A 240 -20.08 -10.59 -0.16
C ARG A 240 -21.52 -11.06 0.09
N ASP A 241 -22.17 -11.62 -0.93
CA ASP A 241 -23.59 -12.00 -0.88
C ASP A 241 -23.81 -13.38 -0.23
N ARG A 242 -22.84 -14.29 -0.34
CA ARG A 242 -22.94 -15.67 0.17
C ARG A 242 -21.59 -16.34 0.32
N ASP A 243 -21.58 -17.53 0.90
CA ASP A 243 -20.39 -18.38 0.95
C ASP A 243 -20.04 -18.87 -0.46
N VAL A 244 -18.71 -18.88 -0.78
CA VAL A 244 -18.21 -19.40 -2.05
C VAL A 244 -18.45 -20.93 -2.12
N ASP A 245 -18.82 -21.39 -3.33
CA ASP A 245 -19.09 -22.79 -3.62
C ASP A 245 -17.90 -23.54 -4.22
N ASP A 246 -18.06 -24.85 -4.44
CA ASP A 246 -16.98 -25.70 -4.96
C ASP A 246 -16.68 -25.40 -6.44
N ASP A 247 -17.67 -24.92 -7.22
CA ASP A 247 -17.46 -24.48 -8.60
C ASP A 247 -16.54 -23.27 -8.65
N PHE A 248 -16.75 -22.29 -7.75
CA PHE A 248 -15.86 -21.14 -7.63
C PHE A 248 -14.44 -21.57 -7.23
N ILE A 249 -14.29 -22.48 -6.28
CA ILE A 249 -12.97 -23.00 -5.88
C ILE A 249 -12.30 -23.75 -7.02
N THR A 250 -13.07 -24.51 -7.81
CA THR A 250 -12.55 -25.20 -8.99
C THR A 250 -12.06 -24.21 -10.05
N LEU A 251 -12.85 -23.19 -10.32
CA LEU A 251 -12.48 -22.11 -11.24
C LEU A 251 -11.26 -21.35 -10.75
N LEU A 252 -11.19 -21.05 -9.46
CA LEU A 252 -10.05 -20.37 -8.83
C LEU A 252 -8.73 -21.12 -9.01
N LYS A 253 -8.75 -22.46 -8.90
CA LYS A 253 -7.56 -23.31 -9.13
C LYS A 253 -7.05 -23.24 -10.57
N GLN A 254 -7.88 -22.85 -11.53
CA GLN A 254 -7.49 -22.62 -12.91
C GLN A 254 -6.80 -21.25 -13.09
N HIS A 255 -6.89 -20.37 -12.07
CA HIS A 255 -6.30 -19.02 -12.05
C HIS A 255 -5.32 -18.87 -10.88
N PRO A 256 -4.20 -19.61 -10.85
CA PRO A 256 -3.29 -19.68 -9.69
C PRO A 256 -2.62 -18.34 -9.35
N ASN A 257 -2.59 -17.42 -10.29
CA ASN A 257 -2.01 -16.08 -10.12
C ASN A 257 -3.03 -15.01 -9.70
N LEU A 258 -4.31 -15.39 -9.50
CA LEU A 258 -5.32 -14.44 -9.03
C LEU A 258 -4.93 -13.89 -7.67
N VAL A 259 -4.98 -12.57 -7.53
CA VAL A 259 -4.75 -11.87 -6.27
C VAL A 259 -6.11 -11.46 -5.68
N VAL A 260 -6.30 -11.70 -4.38
CA VAL A 260 -7.52 -11.27 -3.68
C VAL A 260 -7.16 -10.32 -2.55
N ASN A 261 -7.68 -9.10 -2.63
CA ASN A 261 -7.79 -8.23 -1.48
C ASN A 261 -9.15 -8.51 -0.82
N PRO A 262 -9.21 -9.16 0.37
CA PRO A 262 -10.48 -9.47 0.99
C PRO A 262 -11.25 -8.22 1.40
N ASN A 263 -10.52 -7.18 1.81
CA ASN A 263 -11.09 -5.91 2.26
C ASN A 263 -12.30 -6.13 3.16
N LEU A 264 -12.05 -6.78 4.30
CA LEU A 264 -13.10 -7.16 5.24
C LEU A 264 -13.81 -5.89 5.75
N PRO A 265 -15.15 -5.89 5.80
CA PRO A 265 -15.91 -4.79 6.38
C PRO A 265 -15.63 -4.69 7.87
N ASP A 266 -16.15 -3.64 8.52
CA ASP A 266 -16.14 -3.55 9.97
C ASP A 266 -16.84 -4.78 10.57
N ARG A 267 -16.24 -5.37 11.62
CA ARG A 267 -16.78 -6.57 12.30
C ARG A 267 -18.13 -6.34 12.98
N GLY A 268 -18.45 -5.07 13.28
CA GLY A 268 -19.67 -4.76 14.04
C GLY A 268 -19.61 -5.26 15.48
N VAL A 269 -18.41 -5.41 16.05
CA VAL A 269 -18.16 -5.81 17.44
C VAL A 269 -17.45 -4.68 18.16
N LYS A 270 -17.93 -4.36 19.37
CA LYS A 270 -17.22 -3.41 20.23
C LYS A 270 -15.80 -3.92 20.54
N ALA A 271 -14.79 -3.08 20.28
CA ALA A 271 -13.38 -3.41 20.43
C ALA A 271 -12.63 -2.38 21.25
N ASP A 272 -11.44 -2.73 21.75
CA ASP A 272 -10.55 -1.73 22.36
C ASP A 272 -9.96 -0.82 21.27
N VAL A 273 -10.28 0.46 21.36
CA VAL A 273 -9.79 1.53 20.47
C VAL A 273 -8.82 2.48 21.18
N SER A 274 -8.48 2.20 22.45
CA SER A 274 -7.61 3.06 23.27
C SER A 274 -6.20 3.25 22.70
N TRP A 275 -5.73 2.31 21.88
CA TRP A 275 -4.43 2.36 21.20
C TRP A 275 -4.30 3.49 20.16
N LEU A 276 -5.42 4.11 19.76
CA LEU A 276 -5.45 5.27 18.85
C LEU A 276 -5.12 6.58 19.60
N ARG A 277 -5.22 6.62 20.93
CA ARG A 277 -5.01 7.83 21.71
C ARG A 277 -3.60 8.37 21.51
N GLY A 278 -3.50 9.68 21.24
CA GLY A 278 -2.24 10.35 20.93
C GLY A 278 -1.78 10.20 19.47
N GLY A 279 -2.37 9.28 18.70
CA GLY A 279 -2.10 9.12 17.27
C GLY A 279 -3.18 9.71 16.35
N VAL A 280 -4.33 10.10 16.92
CA VAL A 280 -5.44 10.76 16.22
C VAL A 280 -5.89 11.99 16.99
N SER A 281 -6.64 12.90 16.33
CA SER A 281 -7.23 14.06 17.01
C SER A 281 -8.29 13.64 18.03
N ALA A 282 -8.60 14.53 18.97
CA ALA A 282 -9.67 14.30 19.96
C ALA A 282 -11.04 14.10 19.28
N ASP A 283 -11.33 14.87 18.23
CA ASP A 283 -12.58 14.76 17.47
C ASP A 283 -12.68 13.43 16.73
N GLU A 284 -11.58 12.95 16.16
CA GLU A 284 -11.55 11.66 15.50
C GLU A 284 -11.69 10.52 16.51
N MET A 285 -11.02 10.61 17.65
CA MET A 285 -11.16 9.63 18.74
C MET A 285 -12.61 9.53 19.22
N HIS A 286 -13.28 10.66 19.39
CA HIS A 286 -14.69 10.69 19.78
C HIS A 286 -15.59 9.99 18.76
N LYS A 287 -15.41 10.26 17.46
CA LYS A 287 -16.15 9.56 16.38
C LYS A 287 -15.91 8.05 16.39
N VAL A 288 -14.67 7.63 16.59
CA VAL A 288 -14.33 6.21 16.69
C VAL A 288 -15.00 5.57 17.91
N GLU A 289 -14.99 6.22 19.07
CA GLU A 289 -15.64 5.72 20.30
C GLU A 289 -17.16 5.64 20.15
N GLU A 290 -17.82 6.63 19.53
CA GLU A 290 -19.25 6.61 19.25
C GLU A 290 -19.66 5.49 18.27
N ALA A 291 -18.86 5.25 17.22
CA ALA A 291 -19.12 4.22 16.23
C ALA A 291 -18.81 2.79 16.76
N ASN A 292 -18.06 2.68 17.86
CA ASN A 292 -17.57 1.42 18.42
C ASN A 292 -18.64 0.70 19.25
N THR A 293 -19.63 0.13 18.55
CA THR A 293 -20.79 -0.55 19.15
C THR A 293 -21.02 -1.90 18.51
N ASP A 294 -21.73 -2.78 19.21
CA ASP A 294 -22.17 -4.06 18.66
C ASP A 294 -23.30 -3.87 17.64
N ARG A 295 -23.12 -4.43 16.45
CA ARG A 295 -24.03 -4.31 15.30
C ARG A 295 -24.28 -5.70 14.66
N PRO A 296 -25.30 -6.46 15.12
CA PRO A 296 -25.49 -7.86 14.71
C PRO A 296 -25.58 -8.09 13.20
N LYS A 297 -26.27 -7.22 12.46
CA LYS A 297 -26.34 -7.31 10.99
C LYS A 297 -24.97 -7.16 10.33
N GLN A 298 -24.13 -6.31 10.88
CA GLN A 298 -22.77 -6.13 10.39
C GLN A 298 -21.88 -7.32 10.70
N GLN A 299 -22.09 -7.97 11.86
CA GLN A 299 -21.40 -9.21 12.24
C GLN A 299 -21.74 -10.34 11.27
N GLU A 300 -23.00 -10.47 10.89
CA GLU A 300 -23.45 -11.46 9.91
C GLU A 300 -22.81 -11.23 8.53
N PHE A 301 -22.84 -9.99 8.05
CA PHE A 301 -22.22 -9.58 6.80
C PHE A 301 -20.70 -9.80 6.79
N TRP A 302 -20.01 -9.46 7.89
CA TRP A 302 -18.60 -9.77 8.07
C TRP A 302 -18.34 -11.28 8.08
N GLY A 303 -19.19 -12.05 8.75
CA GLY A 303 -19.06 -13.49 8.89
C GLY A 303 -19.04 -14.25 7.56
N ILE A 304 -19.85 -13.85 6.58
CA ILE A 304 -19.81 -14.39 5.20
C ILE A 304 -18.42 -14.22 4.61
N GLN A 305 -17.89 -13.01 4.66
CA GLN A 305 -16.59 -12.66 4.04
C GLN A 305 -15.42 -13.31 4.79
N ALA A 306 -15.51 -13.45 6.11
CA ALA A 306 -14.51 -14.16 6.91
C ALA A 306 -14.44 -15.65 6.54
N ARG A 307 -15.60 -16.33 6.39
CA ARG A 307 -15.64 -17.74 5.93
C ARG A 307 -15.06 -17.87 4.51
N ASN A 308 -15.38 -16.92 3.63
CA ASN A 308 -14.83 -16.89 2.27
C ASN A 308 -13.31 -16.72 2.30
N LEU A 309 -12.78 -15.77 3.08
CA LEU A 309 -11.34 -15.58 3.23
C LEU A 309 -10.64 -16.85 3.74
N LYS A 310 -11.23 -17.53 4.75
CA LYS A 310 -10.70 -18.80 5.27
C LYS A 310 -10.62 -19.88 4.18
N LYS A 311 -11.68 -20.02 3.34
CA LYS A 311 -11.67 -20.97 2.22
C LYS A 311 -10.61 -20.61 1.17
N LEU A 312 -10.53 -19.33 0.77
CA LEU A 312 -9.57 -18.84 -0.23
C LEU A 312 -8.12 -19.03 0.24
N ASN A 313 -7.82 -18.68 1.49
CA ASN A 313 -6.50 -18.89 2.08
C ASN A 313 -6.16 -20.40 2.18
N GLY A 314 -7.13 -21.22 2.52
CA GLY A 314 -6.96 -22.68 2.63
C GLY A 314 -6.65 -23.39 1.31
N VAL A 315 -7.00 -22.80 0.17
CA VAL A 315 -6.66 -23.33 -1.17
C VAL A 315 -5.44 -22.66 -1.80
N GLY A 316 -4.73 -21.79 -1.05
CA GLY A 316 -3.47 -21.20 -1.49
C GLY A 316 -3.62 -19.97 -2.38
N THR A 317 -4.79 -19.31 -2.38
CA THR A 317 -4.97 -18.04 -3.12
C THR A 317 -4.00 -16.97 -2.60
N ILE A 318 -3.46 -16.15 -3.50
CA ILE A 318 -2.61 -15.02 -3.13
C ILE A 318 -3.48 -13.94 -2.49
N ILE A 319 -3.33 -13.77 -1.18
CA ILE A 319 -4.04 -12.74 -0.42
C ILE A 319 -3.13 -11.52 -0.23
N VAL A 320 -3.73 -10.33 -0.38
CA VAL A 320 -3.11 -9.03 -0.09
C VAL A 320 -3.99 -8.22 0.87
N MET A 321 -3.44 -7.19 1.50
CA MET A 321 -4.16 -6.32 2.43
C MET A 321 -4.47 -4.97 1.80
N GLY A 322 -5.73 -4.53 1.88
CA GLY A 322 -6.19 -3.20 1.53
C GLY A 322 -7.41 -2.81 2.35
N THR A 323 -7.70 -1.52 2.48
CA THR A 323 -8.64 -1.00 3.49
C THR A 323 -9.90 -0.34 2.93
N ASP A 324 -9.95 -0.03 1.62
CA ASP A 324 -11.08 0.62 0.92
C ASP A 324 -11.52 1.93 1.58
N GLY A 325 -10.56 2.79 1.88
CA GLY A 325 -10.87 4.08 2.51
C GLY A 325 -9.66 4.98 2.68
N ASN A 326 -9.83 6.06 3.46
CA ASN A 326 -8.76 7.02 3.75
C ASN A 326 -8.31 7.03 5.22
N THR A 327 -8.75 6.08 6.03
CA THR A 327 -8.38 5.98 7.44
C THR A 327 -6.96 5.42 7.59
N PRO A 328 -5.97 6.19 8.07
CA PRO A 328 -4.56 5.81 7.98
C PRO A 328 -4.16 4.66 8.91
N TRP A 329 -4.89 4.40 10.00
CA TRP A 329 -4.65 3.29 10.95
C TRP A 329 -5.45 2.03 10.63
N ARG A 330 -6.38 2.09 9.66
CA ARG A 330 -7.25 0.96 9.29
C ARG A 330 -6.47 -0.32 8.92
N PRO A 331 -5.26 -0.29 8.33
CA PRO A 331 -4.45 -1.48 8.09
C PRO A 331 -4.25 -2.37 9.32
N HIS A 332 -4.02 -1.80 10.50
CA HIS A 332 -3.85 -2.56 11.74
C HIS A 332 -5.15 -3.23 12.23
N VAL A 333 -6.30 -2.65 11.92
CA VAL A 333 -7.61 -3.28 12.17
C VAL A 333 -7.84 -4.39 11.15
N GLN A 334 -7.57 -4.11 9.87
CA GLN A 334 -7.72 -5.10 8.79
C GLN A 334 -6.87 -6.35 9.04
N MET A 335 -5.61 -6.18 9.50
CA MET A 335 -4.74 -7.30 9.86
C MET A 335 -5.32 -8.14 11.00
N ALA A 336 -5.88 -7.50 12.03
CA ALA A 336 -6.55 -8.21 13.12
C ALA A 336 -7.81 -8.94 12.64
N ASP A 337 -8.60 -8.33 11.76
CA ASP A 337 -9.79 -8.93 11.17
C ASP A 337 -9.44 -10.14 10.28
N MET A 338 -8.30 -10.11 9.56
CA MET A 338 -7.82 -11.24 8.75
C MET A 338 -7.38 -12.42 9.62
N VAL A 339 -6.76 -12.18 10.78
CA VAL A 339 -6.43 -13.25 11.74
C VAL A 339 -7.71 -13.84 12.34
N GLU A 340 -8.66 -13.02 12.73
CA GLU A 340 -9.96 -13.46 13.24
C GLU A 340 -10.74 -14.29 12.21
N ALA A 341 -10.57 -13.95 10.92
CA ALA A 341 -11.13 -14.73 9.81
C ALA A 341 -10.41 -16.07 9.55
N GLY A 342 -9.35 -16.39 10.31
CA GLY A 342 -8.66 -17.68 10.32
C GLY A 342 -7.34 -17.75 9.56
N MET A 343 -6.74 -16.62 9.19
CA MET A 343 -5.34 -16.59 8.74
C MET A 343 -4.39 -16.58 9.93
N THR A 344 -3.19 -17.12 9.78
CA THR A 344 -2.15 -16.98 10.80
C THR A 344 -1.53 -15.58 10.78
N PRO A 345 -0.97 -15.09 11.90
CA PRO A 345 -0.26 -13.79 11.92
C PRO A 345 0.83 -13.69 10.84
N ALA A 346 1.60 -14.78 10.61
CA ALA A 346 2.61 -14.83 9.56
C ALA A 346 2.03 -14.60 8.15
N GLN A 347 0.92 -15.27 7.83
CA GLN A 347 0.23 -15.11 6.56
C GLN A 347 -0.29 -13.66 6.38
N VAL A 348 -0.83 -13.07 7.46
CA VAL A 348 -1.35 -11.69 7.41
C VAL A 348 -0.21 -10.68 7.24
N ILE A 349 0.91 -10.85 7.94
CA ILE A 349 2.09 -10.00 7.74
C ILE A 349 2.58 -10.11 6.29
N MET A 350 2.70 -11.33 5.76
CA MET A 350 3.10 -11.56 4.38
C MET A 350 2.12 -10.92 3.37
N ALA A 351 0.80 -11.02 3.62
CA ALA A 351 -0.23 -10.38 2.81
C ALA A 351 -0.15 -8.85 2.82
N SER A 352 0.27 -8.27 3.96
CA SER A 352 0.36 -6.82 4.18
C SER A 352 1.71 -6.21 3.79
N THR A 353 2.71 -7.04 3.45
CA THR A 353 4.07 -6.62 3.12
C THR A 353 4.50 -7.17 1.75
N ARG A 354 5.07 -8.38 1.70
CA ARG A 354 5.62 -8.98 0.48
C ARG A 354 4.58 -9.12 -0.64
N ASN A 355 3.46 -9.80 -0.37
CA ASN A 355 2.47 -10.06 -1.41
C ASN A 355 1.87 -8.75 -1.95
N ALA A 356 1.60 -7.77 -1.06
CA ALA A 356 1.09 -6.46 -1.45
C ALA A 356 2.12 -5.66 -2.27
N ALA A 357 3.41 -5.70 -1.90
CA ALA A 357 4.48 -5.08 -2.68
C ALA A 357 4.64 -5.75 -4.07
N GLU A 358 4.62 -7.07 -4.15
CA GLU A 358 4.64 -7.83 -5.41
C GLU A 358 3.42 -7.49 -6.28
N PHE A 359 2.24 -7.40 -5.67
CA PHE A 359 1.02 -6.97 -6.36
C PHE A 359 1.15 -5.56 -6.96
N LEU A 360 1.74 -4.62 -6.26
CA LEU A 360 2.03 -3.28 -6.79
C LEU A 360 3.32 -3.20 -7.61
N ARG A 361 4.01 -4.31 -7.86
CA ARG A 361 5.29 -4.38 -8.57
C ARG A 361 6.38 -3.51 -7.96
N ILE A 362 6.38 -3.36 -6.63
CA ILE A 362 7.42 -2.64 -5.88
C ILE A 362 8.61 -3.58 -5.69
N LYS A 363 9.66 -3.37 -6.46
CA LYS A 363 10.82 -4.28 -6.48
C LYS A 363 11.70 -4.18 -5.24
N ASP A 364 11.73 -3.02 -4.60
CA ASP A 364 12.65 -2.69 -3.51
C ASP A 364 11.98 -2.57 -2.14
N ALA A 365 10.75 -3.09 -1.96
CA ALA A 365 10.06 -3.11 -0.68
C ALA A 365 9.35 -4.46 -0.43
N GLY A 366 8.67 -4.58 0.70
CA GLY A 366 7.88 -5.76 1.09
C GLY A 366 8.65 -6.81 1.87
N THR A 367 9.99 -6.83 1.78
CA THR A 367 10.89 -7.66 2.60
C THR A 367 12.06 -6.84 3.11
N LEU A 368 12.68 -7.28 4.24
CA LEU A 368 13.90 -6.69 4.81
C LEU A 368 15.10 -7.56 4.44
N GLU A 369 15.57 -7.37 3.22
CA GLU A 369 16.69 -8.11 2.63
C GLU A 369 17.70 -7.14 2.01
N ASP A 370 18.92 -7.60 1.79
CA ASP A 370 19.99 -6.80 1.19
C ASP A 370 19.58 -6.18 -0.14
N GLY A 371 19.92 -4.90 -0.34
CA GLY A 371 19.57 -4.11 -1.52
C GLY A 371 18.16 -3.50 -1.50
N LYS A 372 17.28 -3.92 -0.60
CA LYS A 372 15.94 -3.34 -0.46
C LYS A 372 15.99 -1.95 0.20
N SER A 373 14.92 -1.20 0.02
CA SER A 373 14.72 0.08 0.71
C SER A 373 14.60 -0.13 2.22
N ALA A 374 15.21 0.75 2.99
CA ALA A 374 15.13 0.71 4.45
C ALA A 374 13.79 1.31 4.94
N ASP A 375 12.70 0.68 4.51
CA ASP A 375 11.32 1.00 4.89
C ASP A 375 10.84 -0.03 5.93
N PHE A 376 10.87 0.32 7.22
CA PHE A 376 10.54 -0.64 8.29
C PHE A 376 9.89 0.00 9.51
N ILE A 377 9.23 -0.84 10.30
CA ILE A 377 8.57 -0.50 11.55
C ILE A 377 9.32 -1.18 12.70
N VAL A 378 9.56 -0.46 13.78
CA VAL A 378 10.04 -1.00 15.07
C VAL A 378 8.86 -1.11 16.02
N LEU A 379 8.60 -2.31 16.51
CA LEU A 379 7.48 -2.64 17.40
C LEU A 379 7.99 -3.00 18.80
N ASP A 380 7.19 -2.66 19.82
CA ASP A 380 7.48 -3.00 21.23
C ASP A 380 7.21 -4.47 21.56
N ALA A 381 6.49 -5.20 20.71
CA ALA A 381 6.16 -6.59 20.91
C ALA A 381 6.07 -7.36 19.60
N ASN A 382 6.07 -8.69 19.68
CA ASN A 382 6.07 -9.57 18.50
C ASN A 382 4.67 -9.72 17.90
N PRO A 383 4.44 -9.27 16.65
CA PRO A 383 3.14 -9.43 15.97
C PRO A 383 2.87 -10.87 15.51
N MET A 384 3.86 -11.76 15.57
CA MET A 384 3.66 -13.20 15.31
C MET A 384 2.97 -13.90 16.47
N ASP A 385 3.10 -13.39 17.70
CA ASP A 385 2.43 -13.91 18.91
C ASP A 385 1.00 -13.37 19.00
N ASP A 386 0.82 -12.08 18.69
CA ASP A 386 -0.46 -11.37 18.64
C ASP A 386 -0.38 -10.29 17.57
N ILE A 387 -1.19 -10.39 16.53
CA ILE A 387 -1.18 -9.46 15.40
C ILE A 387 -1.49 -8.01 15.83
N THR A 388 -2.21 -7.82 16.93
CA THR A 388 -2.50 -6.49 17.47
C THR A 388 -1.25 -5.76 17.96
N ASN A 389 -0.13 -6.45 18.17
CA ASN A 389 1.18 -5.85 18.48
C ASN A 389 1.72 -4.99 17.32
N THR A 390 1.20 -5.09 16.10
CA THR A 390 1.48 -4.13 15.02
C THR A 390 1.09 -2.70 15.38
N ARG A 391 0.18 -2.50 16.33
CA ARG A 391 -0.25 -1.20 16.88
C ARG A 391 0.76 -0.57 17.82
N ARG A 392 1.70 -1.37 18.37
CA ARG A 392 2.71 -0.96 19.38
C ARG A 392 3.97 -0.44 18.70
N ILE A 393 3.81 0.61 17.89
CA ILE A 393 4.90 1.19 17.08
C ILE A 393 5.77 2.10 17.94
N SER A 394 7.05 1.75 18.13
CA SER A 394 8.04 2.60 18.80
C SER A 394 8.81 3.49 17.83
N ALA A 395 9.04 3.06 16.59
CA ALA A 395 9.64 3.89 15.54
C ALA A 395 9.20 3.42 14.14
N VAL A 396 9.26 4.33 13.17
CA VAL A 396 9.05 4.07 11.75
C VAL A 396 10.23 4.67 11.00
N TYR A 397 10.77 3.92 10.05
CA TYR A 397 11.82 4.37 9.15
C TYR A 397 11.35 4.29 7.71
N LEU A 398 11.42 5.41 7.01
CA LEU A 398 11.05 5.53 5.61
C LEU A 398 12.32 5.89 4.81
N ARG A 399 12.78 4.98 3.95
CA ARG A 399 14.04 5.11 3.21
C ARG A 399 15.22 5.43 4.14
N GLY A 400 15.26 4.73 5.28
CA GLY A 400 16.30 4.89 6.32
C GLY A 400 16.19 6.13 7.19
N VAL A 401 15.23 7.01 6.93
CA VAL A 401 14.99 8.23 7.72
C VAL A 401 13.86 7.98 8.72
N ALA A 402 14.11 8.30 9.99
CA ALA A 402 13.08 8.18 11.01
C ALA A 402 11.91 9.15 10.75
N VAL A 403 10.70 8.62 10.77
CA VAL A 403 9.46 9.41 10.68
C VAL A 403 9.23 10.10 12.03
N ASP A 404 9.02 11.41 12.00
CA ASP A 404 8.65 12.14 13.22
C ASP A 404 7.26 11.71 13.71
N ARG A 405 7.22 11.06 14.86
CA ARG A 405 5.99 10.60 15.53
C ARG A 405 5.74 11.33 16.85
N SER A 406 6.43 12.44 17.11
CA SER A 406 6.22 13.25 18.33
C SER A 406 4.85 13.92 18.38
N LYS A 407 4.21 14.09 17.23
CA LYS A 407 2.85 14.62 17.06
C LYS A 407 2.13 13.81 15.99
N ALA A 408 0.81 13.60 16.17
CA ALA A 408 -0.04 13.10 15.10
C ALA A 408 -0.05 14.10 13.93
N PRO A 409 0.18 13.67 12.70
CA PRO A 409 0.23 14.54 11.52
C PRO A 409 -1.14 15.04 11.09
#